data_c3c713ad67c5dbf353fb2991b9f32536
#
_entry.id   c3c713ad67c5dbf353fb2991b9f32536
#
_cell.length_a   1.000
_cell.length_b   1.000
_cell.length_c   1.000
_cell.angle_alpha   90.00
_cell.angle_beta   90.00
_cell.angle_gamma   90.00
#
_symmetry.space_group_name_H-M   'P 1'
#
loop_
_entity.id
_entity.type
_entity.pdbx_description
1 polymer ?
#
loop_
_entity_poly.entity_id
_entity_poly.type
_entity_poly.pdbx_seq_one_letter_code
_entity_poly.pdbx_strand_id
1 'polypeptide(L)'
;EQGAERLVLTSRRGPDAPGAGQLVEELGALGADAVVEACDVADLEALRAVLDRAAAHGPLTAVLHTAAVLDDATVDALGPGQVERVLRVKAQGAWNLHELTRAQDLSAFVLFSSYGATVGIPGQGNYAPANAYLDALAELRHLRGLPATCVSWGAWGGGGLARGAVRGVLERHGVPEMDPDLALLALQQAIDGGRPCQTVADVRWPRFLTAFTAARPSPLLADLPDVVELARTGSAPATAAGQDGPGEPDLRRRLEGLPHGQRTDAVLEVVRAHTAAVLGYGPEEPLEDRRPFKELGFDSVTGVELRNRLNAETGLQLPTTLVFDYPNPALLAE
;
A
#
# COMPACT_ATOMS: atom_id res chain seq x y z
N GLU A 1 19.71 -20.09 4.49
CA GLU A 1 19.31 -20.84 5.73
C GLU A 1 18.25 -21.91 5.44
N GLN A 2 17.40 -21.74 4.43
CA GLN A 2 16.35 -22.71 4.05
C GLN A 2 16.83 -23.81 3.08
N GLY A 3 18.14 -23.94 2.86
CA GLY A 3 18.73 -25.01 2.07
C GLY A 3 18.68 -24.80 0.54
N ALA A 4 18.47 -23.58 0.08
CA ALA A 4 18.61 -23.28 -1.36
C ALA A 4 20.09 -23.41 -1.76
N GLU A 5 20.41 -24.37 -2.63
CA GLU A 5 21.79 -24.62 -3.07
C GLU A 5 22.22 -23.62 -4.14
N ARG A 6 21.29 -23.22 -5.02
CA ARG A 6 21.56 -22.32 -6.12
C ARG A 6 20.50 -21.26 -6.29
N LEU A 7 20.94 -20.01 -6.51
CA LEU A 7 20.08 -18.85 -6.69
C LEU A 7 20.47 -18.08 -7.96
N VAL A 8 19.52 -17.83 -8.83
CA VAL A 8 19.66 -16.91 -9.96
C VAL A 8 18.85 -15.66 -9.65
N LEU A 9 19.54 -14.57 -9.35
CA LEU A 9 18.95 -13.28 -9.03
C LEU A 9 18.93 -12.42 -10.29
N THR A 10 17.80 -11.78 -10.58
CA THR A 10 17.65 -10.95 -11.78
C THR A 10 17.32 -9.52 -11.44
N SER A 11 17.94 -8.58 -12.13
CA SER A 11 17.56 -7.18 -12.15
C SER A 11 17.93 -6.56 -13.49
N ARG A 12 17.34 -5.42 -13.84
CA ARG A 12 17.67 -4.73 -15.10
C ARG A 12 19.15 -4.35 -15.22
N ARG A 13 19.83 -4.10 -14.09
CA ARG A 13 21.26 -3.77 -14.05
C ARG A 13 22.16 -4.99 -13.82
N GLY A 14 21.58 -6.12 -13.50
CA GLY A 14 22.34 -7.33 -13.21
C GLY A 14 23.44 -7.13 -12.16
N PRO A 15 24.67 -7.57 -12.43
CA PRO A 15 25.80 -7.42 -11.52
C PRO A 15 26.15 -5.97 -11.16
N ASP A 16 25.78 -5.00 -12.03
CA ASP A 16 26.01 -3.57 -11.80
C ASP A 16 24.96 -2.93 -10.87
N ALA A 17 24.03 -3.72 -10.35
CA ALA A 17 23.07 -3.23 -9.37
C ALA A 17 23.77 -2.94 -8.03
N PRO A 18 23.46 -1.81 -7.36
CA PRO A 18 24.04 -1.50 -6.05
C PRO A 18 23.81 -2.63 -5.05
N GLY A 19 24.86 -3.09 -4.41
CA GLY A 19 24.83 -4.18 -3.44
C GLY A 19 24.81 -5.60 -4.04
N ALA A 20 24.80 -5.76 -5.38
CA ALA A 20 24.74 -7.07 -6.00
C ALA A 20 25.94 -7.97 -5.62
N GLY A 21 27.16 -7.45 -5.67
CA GLY A 21 28.36 -8.19 -5.27
C GLY A 21 28.33 -8.61 -3.80
N GLN A 22 27.99 -7.67 -2.91
CA GLN A 22 27.87 -7.96 -1.48
C GLN A 22 26.82 -9.05 -1.22
N LEU A 23 25.66 -8.99 -1.88
CA LEU A 23 24.62 -10.00 -1.73
C LEU A 23 25.10 -11.39 -2.18
N VAL A 24 25.86 -11.47 -3.28
CA VAL A 24 26.43 -12.76 -3.73
C VAL A 24 27.42 -13.29 -2.69
N GLU A 25 28.29 -12.45 -2.12
CA GLU A 25 29.22 -12.85 -1.06
C GLU A 25 28.49 -13.34 0.20
N GLU A 26 27.45 -12.63 0.64
CA GLU A 26 26.63 -13.01 1.79
C GLU A 26 25.92 -14.35 1.57
N LEU A 27 25.33 -14.57 0.39
CA LEU A 27 24.68 -15.84 0.03
C LEU A 27 25.70 -16.98 -0.07
N GLY A 28 26.88 -16.72 -0.62
CA GLY A 28 28.00 -17.66 -0.66
C GLY A 28 28.48 -18.07 0.72
N ALA A 29 28.55 -17.12 1.67
CA ALA A 29 28.89 -17.42 3.07
C ALA A 29 27.84 -18.29 3.78
N LEU A 30 26.58 -18.25 3.32
CA LEU A 30 25.50 -19.13 3.77
C LEU A 30 25.46 -20.50 3.05
N GLY A 31 26.39 -20.73 2.10
CA GLY A 31 26.53 -21.98 1.37
C GLY A 31 25.73 -22.05 0.05
N ALA A 32 25.16 -20.96 -0.42
CA ALA A 32 24.43 -20.94 -1.68
C ALA A 32 25.31 -20.45 -2.84
N ASP A 33 25.24 -21.14 -3.98
CA ASP A 33 25.80 -20.65 -5.25
C ASP A 33 24.84 -19.60 -5.86
N ALA A 34 25.19 -18.32 -5.78
CA ALA A 34 24.36 -17.23 -6.22
C ALA A 34 24.94 -16.50 -7.45
N VAL A 35 24.14 -16.31 -8.48
CA VAL A 35 24.48 -15.55 -9.69
C VAL A 35 23.52 -14.39 -9.84
N VAL A 36 24.03 -13.23 -10.24
CA VAL A 36 23.18 -12.07 -10.58
C VAL A 36 23.25 -11.81 -12.08
N GLU A 37 22.09 -11.79 -12.74
CA GLU A 37 21.97 -11.61 -14.18
C GLU A 37 21.19 -10.33 -14.54
N ALA A 38 21.63 -9.65 -15.61
CA ALA A 38 20.90 -8.52 -16.17
C ALA A 38 19.69 -9.03 -16.97
N CYS A 39 18.49 -8.71 -16.51
CA CYS A 39 17.26 -9.10 -17.18
C CYS A 39 16.12 -8.12 -16.88
N ASP A 40 15.44 -7.64 -17.92
CA ASP A 40 14.10 -7.06 -17.77
C ASP A 40 13.10 -8.22 -17.79
N VAL A 41 12.46 -8.51 -16.68
CA VAL A 41 11.48 -9.59 -16.54
C VAL A 41 10.30 -9.46 -17.51
N ALA A 42 10.03 -8.25 -18.01
CA ALA A 42 9.01 -8.00 -19.01
C ALA A 42 9.46 -8.27 -20.46
N ASP A 43 10.74 -8.53 -20.66
CA ASP A 43 11.28 -9.00 -21.94
C ASP A 43 11.29 -10.54 -21.96
N LEU A 44 10.38 -11.12 -22.76
CA LEU A 44 10.18 -12.57 -22.80
C LEU A 44 11.43 -13.33 -23.27
N GLU A 45 12.15 -12.79 -24.26
CA GLU A 45 13.33 -13.47 -24.81
C GLU A 45 14.55 -13.35 -23.88
N ALA A 46 14.74 -12.19 -23.26
CA ALA A 46 15.76 -12.02 -22.24
C ALA A 46 15.52 -12.96 -21.05
N LEU A 47 14.26 -13.05 -20.59
CA LEU A 47 13.91 -13.94 -19.48
C LEU A 47 14.05 -15.41 -19.86
N ARG A 48 13.68 -15.80 -21.07
CA ARG A 48 13.89 -17.16 -21.59
C ARG A 48 15.38 -17.53 -21.53
N ALA A 49 16.24 -16.65 -22.04
CA ALA A 49 17.68 -16.90 -22.04
C ALA A 49 18.26 -17.07 -20.63
N VAL A 50 17.75 -16.33 -19.63
CA VAL A 50 18.13 -16.52 -18.22
C VAL A 50 17.69 -17.90 -17.71
N LEU A 51 16.43 -18.27 -17.96
CA LEU A 51 15.89 -19.57 -17.53
C LEU A 51 16.61 -20.75 -18.21
N ASP A 52 16.97 -20.65 -19.48
CA ASP A 52 17.73 -21.67 -20.21
C ASP A 52 19.14 -21.85 -19.60
N ARG A 53 19.80 -20.74 -19.22
CA ARG A 53 21.10 -20.82 -18.52
C ARG A 53 20.95 -21.43 -17.11
N ALA A 54 19.91 -21.06 -16.40
CA ALA A 54 19.60 -21.65 -15.09
C ALA A 54 19.39 -23.16 -15.19
N ALA A 55 18.62 -23.61 -16.20
CA ALA A 55 18.29 -25.02 -16.44
C ALA A 55 19.52 -25.85 -16.83
N ALA A 56 20.56 -25.27 -17.43
CA ALA A 56 21.81 -25.96 -17.72
C ALA A 56 22.56 -26.46 -16.45
N HIS A 57 22.19 -25.95 -15.30
CA HIS A 57 22.82 -26.32 -14.01
C HIS A 57 21.91 -27.16 -13.10
N GLY A 58 20.75 -27.53 -13.55
CA GLY A 58 19.75 -28.32 -12.82
C GLY A 58 18.33 -27.83 -13.03
N PRO A 59 17.32 -28.59 -12.60
CA PRO A 59 15.93 -28.20 -12.75
C PRO A 59 15.63 -26.96 -11.90
N LEU A 60 14.82 -26.05 -12.46
CA LEU A 60 14.26 -24.95 -11.72
C LEU A 60 13.18 -25.49 -10.75
N THR A 61 13.35 -25.24 -9.47
CA THR A 61 12.43 -25.72 -8.43
C THR A 61 11.50 -24.65 -7.89
N ALA A 62 11.91 -23.38 -7.91
CA ALA A 62 11.11 -22.29 -7.40
C ALA A 62 11.30 -20.99 -8.19
N VAL A 63 10.25 -20.18 -8.23
CA VAL A 63 10.23 -18.83 -8.82
C VAL A 63 9.68 -17.87 -7.78
N LEU A 64 10.41 -16.76 -7.54
CA LEU A 64 9.95 -15.67 -6.68
C LEU A 64 9.94 -14.37 -7.49
N HIS A 65 8.77 -13.81 -7.75
CA HIS A 65 8.62 -12.52 -8.45
C HIS A 65 8.43 -11.38 -7.45
N THR A 66 9.51 -10.68 -7.16
CA THR A 66 9.54 -9.53 -6.22
C THR A 66 9.68 -8.19 -6.93
N ALA A 67 9.89 -8.21 -8.27
CA ALA A 67 10.13 -6.99 -9.03
C ALA A 67 8.94 -6.02 -8.98
N ALA A 68 9.22 -4.75 -8.73
CA ALA A 68 8.22 -3.70 -8.69
C ALA A 68 8.80 -2.34 -9.07
N VAL A 69 7.93 -1.46 -9.54
CA VAL A 69 8.19 -0.04 -9.78
C VAL A 69 7.01 0.74 -9.22
N LEU A 70 7.30 1.82 -8.50
CA LEU A 70 6.31 2.81 -8.08
C LEU A 70 6.38 4.01 -9.02
N ASP A 71 5.23 4.45 -9.50
CA ASP A 71 5.06 5.65 -10.31
C ASP A 71 3.68 6.24 -10.02
N ASP A 72 3.52 6.60 -8.75
CA ASP A 72 2.25 6.96 -8.14
C ASP A 72 1.80 8.35 -8.58
N ALA A 73 0.51 8.51 -8.80
CA ALA A 73 -0.14 9.79 -9.05
C ALA A 73 -1.63 9.72 -8.70
N THR A 74 -2.26 10.87 -8.50
CA THR A 74 -3.73 10.94 -8.44
C THR A 74 -4.33 10.52 -9.78
N VAL A 75 -5.55 10.00 -9.77
CA VAL A 75 -6.22 9.51 -11.00
C VAL A 75 -6.25 10.58 -12.09
N ASP A 76 -6.48 11.84 -11.73
CA ASP A 76 -6.53 12.97 -12.67
C ASP A 76 -5.15 13.30 -13.28
N ALA A 77 -4.06 12.98 -12.58
CA ALA A 77 -2.69 13.22 -13.03
C ALA A 77 -2.00 11.97 -13.59
N LEU A 78 -2.65 10.82 -13.51
CA LEU A 78 -2.08 9.55 -13.91
C LEU A 78 -2.08 9.39 -15.44
N GLY A 79 -0.90 9.47 -16.04
CA GLY A 79 -0.72 9.30 -17.48
C GLY A 79 -0.59 7.82 -17.90
N PRO A 80 -0.95 7.49 -19.17
CA PRO A 80 -0.84 6.11 -19.70
C PRO A 80 0.55 5.50 -19.55
N GLY A 81 1.61 6.29 -19.73
CA GLY A 81 2.99 5.82 -19.58
C GLY A 81 3.35 5.40 -18.16
N GLN A 82 2.73 5.99 -17.12
CA GLN A 82 2.91 5.58 -15.73
C GLN A 82 2.21 4.24 -15.46
N VAL A 83 1.01 4.07 -16.02
CA VAL A 83 0.26 2.81 -15.95
C VAL A 83 1.05 1.69 -16.64
N GLU A 84 1.53 1.93 -17.85
CA GLU A 84 2.30 0.95 -18.63
C GLU A 84 3.59 0.53 -17.90
N ARG A 85 4.36 1.48 -17.35
CA ARG A 85 5.61 1.17 -16.62
C ARG A 85 5.37 0.21 -15.44
N VAL A 86 4.31 0.42 -14.69
CA VAL A 86 3.99 -0.41 -13.52
C VAL A 86 3.46 -1.77 -13.93
N LEU A 87 2.50 -1.81 -14.87
CA LEU A 87 1.92 -3.05 -15.40
C LEU A 87 2.97 -3.92 -16.10
N ARG A 88 3.88 -3.31 -16.85
CA ARG A 88 4.94 -4.02 -17.55
C ARG A 88 5.80 -4.85 -16.57
N VAL A 89 6.24 -4.27 -15.46
CA VAL A 89 7.08 -4.99 -14.50
C VAL A 89 6.30 -6.04 -13.73
N LYS A 90 5.13 -5.68 -13.21
CA LYS A 90 4.32 -6.56 -12.36
C LYS A 90 3.55 -7.60 -13.18
N ALA A 91 2.67 -7.16 -14.04
CA ALA A 91 1.75 -8.05 -14.75
C ALA A 91 2.44 -8.80 -15.90
N GLN A 92 3.11 -8.08 -16.82
CA GLN A 92 3.80 -8.73 -17.95
C GLN A 92 4.94 -9.61 -17.46
N GLY A 93 5.73 -9.16 -16.47
CA GLY A 93 6.80 -9.96 -15.90
C GLY A 93 6.29 -11.25 -15.28
N ALA A 94 5.24 -11.19 -14.48
CA ALA A 94 4.62 -12.38 -13.88
C ALA A 94 4.02 -13.33 -14.95
N TRP A 95 3.41 -12.77 -15.97
CA TRP A 95 2.89 -13.56 -17.10
C TRP A 95 4.00 -14.28 -17.85
N ASN A 96 5.10 -13.60 -18.16
CA ASN A 96 6.26 -14.20 -18.82
C ASN A 96 6.84 -15.35 -18.00
N LEU A 97 7.00 -15.15 -16.68
CA LEU A 97 7.42 -16.21 -15.75
C LEU A 97 6.44 -17.39 -15.80
N HIS A 98 5.13 -17.14 -15.78
CA HIS A 98 4.12 -18.19 -15.88
C HIS A 98 4.28 -18.97 -17.19
N GLU A 99 4.29 -18.31 -18.34
CA GLU A 99 4.37 -18.97 -19.66
C GLU A 99 5.64 -19.81 -19.81
N LEU A 100 6.77 -19.29 -19.35
CA LEU A 100 8.06 -19.97 -19.49
C LEU A 100 8.26 -21.13 -18.49
N THR A 101 7.46 -21.17 -17.41
CA THR A 101 7.65 -22.18 -16.35
C THR A 101 6.44 -23.07 -16.11
N ARG A 102 5.33 -22.89 -16.86
CA ARG A 102 4.09 -23.67 -16.64
C ARG A 102 4.21 -25.17 -16.91
N ALA A 103 5.21 -25.59 -17.69
CA ALA A 103 5.49 -27.00 -17.98
C ALA A 103 6.60 -27.57 -17.09
N GLN A 104 7.14 -26.79 -16.15
CA GLN A 104 8.19 -27.24 -15.23
C GLN A 104 7.55 -27.72 -13.92
N ASP A 105 8.19 -28.70 -13.29
CA ASP A 105 7.78 -29.25 -11.99
C ASP A 105 8.29 -28.34 -10.86
N LEU A 106 7.64 -27.20 -10.67
CA LEU A 106 7.98 -26.26 -9.62
C LEU A 106 7.38 -26.71 -8.28
N SER A 107 8.14 -26.61 -7.22
CA SER A 107 7.64 -26.73 -5.85
C SER A 107 7.01 -25.43 -5.34
N ALA A 108 7.45 -24.27 -5.86
CA ALA A 108 6.89 -22.98 -5.49
C ALA A 108 6.90 -21.97 -6.65
N PHE A 109 5.83 -21.19 -6.76
CA PHE A 109 5.74 -19.99 -7.61
C PHE A 109 5.16 -18.86 -6.79
N VAL A 110 6.03 -17.95 -6.33
CA VAL A 110 5.67 -16.93 -5.34
C VAL A 110 5.60 -15.56 -5.99
N LEU A 111 4.49 -14.88 -5.76
CA LEU A 111 4.24 -13.53 -6.26
C LEU A 111 4.14 -12.55 -5.08
N PHE A 112 4.91 -11.47 -5.16
CA PHE A 112 4.89 -10.39 -4.17
C PHE A 112 3.91 -9.30 -4.63
N SER A 113 2.68 -9.37 -4.13
CA SER A 113 1.62 -8.39 -4.31
C SER A 113 1.69 -7.31 -3.22
N SER A 114 0.64 -6.53 -3.07
CA SER A 114 0.53 -5.47 -2.07
C SER A 114 -0.86 -5.48 -1.43
N TYR A 115 -0.93 -5.23 -0.13
CA TYR A 115 -2.21 -5.05 0.56
C TYR A 115 -3.07 -3.93 -0.09
N GLY A 116 -2.43 -3.00 -0.81
CA GLY A 116 -3.11 -2.00 -1.61
C GLY A 116 -3.98 -2.56 -2.73
N ALA A 117 -3.73 -3.80 -3.20
CA ALA A 117 -4.62 -4.49 -4.11
C ALA A 117 -5.96 -4.87 -3.44
N THR A 118 -5.92 -5.15 -2.14
CA THR A 118 -7.09 -5.55 -1.34
C THR A 118 -7.88 -4.36 -0.82
N VAL A 119 -7.21 -3.38 -0.21
CA VAL A 119 -7.89 -2.27 0.48
C VAL A 119 -7.93 -0.97 -0.34
N GLY A 120 -7.12 -0.88 -1.39
CA GLY A 120 -6.88 0.36 -2.13
C GLY A 120 -5.96 1.31 -1.36
N ILE A 121 -5.05 1.98 -2.08
CA ILE A 121 -4.22 3.04 -1.52
C ILE A 121 -4.41 4.28 -2.39
N PRO A 122 -4.75 5.43 -1.81
CA PRO A 122 -4.82 6.68 -2.55
C PRO A 122 -3.51 6.97 -3.31
N GLY A 123 -3.62 7.46 -4.54
CA GLY A 123 -2.47 7.72 -5.41
C GLY A 123 -1.91 6.51 -6.17
N GLN A 124 -2.39 5.29 -5.89
CA GLN A 124 -1.90 4.04 -6.50
C GLN A 124 -2.87 3.43 -7.52
N GLY A 125 -3.52 4.25 -8.32
CA GLY A 125 -4.46 3.81 -9.35
C GLY A 125 -3.85 2.92 -10.46
N ASN A 126 -2.53 2.89 -10.59
CA ASN A 126 -1.76 2.01 -11.45
C ASN A 126 -1.17 0.80 -10.71
N TYR A 127 -0.71 1.00 -9.46
CA TYR A 127 -0.02 -0.03 -8.68
C TYR A 127 -1.00 -1.07 -8.09
N ALA A 128 -2.15 -0.64 -7.59
CA ALA A 128 -3.14 -1.56 -7.03
C ALA A 128 -3.69 -2.56 -8.08
N PRO A 129 -4.12 -2.15 -9.29
CA PRO A 129 -4.53 -3.09 -10.33
C PRO A 129 -3.43 -4.03 -10.80
N ALA A 130 -2.17 -3.55 -10.87
CA ALA A 130 -1.03 -4.37 -11.24
C ALA A 130 -0.77 -5.49 -10.22
N ASN A 131 -0.98 -5.23 -8.94
CA ASN A 131 -0.90 -6.24 -7.89
C ASN A 131 -2.12 -7.17 -7.88
N ALA A 132 -3.34 -6.66 -8.10
CA ALA A 132 -4.54 -7.49 -8.24
C ALA A 132 -4.43 -8.48 -9.42
N TYR A 133 -3.68 -8.12 -10.48
CA TYR A 133 -3.35 -9.06 -11.54
C TYR A 133 -2.52 -10.25 -11.04
N LEU A 134 -1.58 -10.03 -10.10
CA LEU A 134 -0.79 -11.11 -9.49
C LEU A 134 -1.67 -12.07 -8.70
N ASP A 135 -2.63 -11.53 -7.96
CA ASP A 135 -3.61 -12.32 -7.19
C ASP A 135 -4.41 -13.20 -8.15
N ALA A 136 -4.96 -12.61 -9.23
CA ALA A 136 -5.70 -13.36 -10.25
C ALA A 136 -4.84 -14.42 -10.98
N LEU A 137 -3.55 -14.14 -11.22
CA LEU A 137 -2.63 -15.11 -11.81
C LEU A 137 -2.36 -16.29 -10.88
N ALA A 138 -2.22 -16.05 -9.58
CA ALA A 138 -2.05 -17.12 -8.59
C ALA A 138 -3.28 -18.03 -8.54
N GLU A 139 -4.48 -17.46 -8.54
CA GLU A 139 -5.73 -18.22 -8.61
C GLU A 139 -5.85 -19.04 -9.91
N LEU A 140 -5.51 -18.43 -11.05
CA LEU A 140 -5.50 -19.11 -12.33
C LEU A 140 -4.54 -20.33 -12.34
N ARG A 141 -3.33 -20.16 -11.77
CA ARG A 141 -2.38 -21.25 -11.65
C ARG A 141 -2.92 -22.35 -10.75
N HIS A 142 -3.49 -22.01 -9.62
CA HIS A 142 -4.10 -22.96 -8.68
C HIS A 142 -5.25 -23.76 -9.34
N LEU A 143 -6.14 -23.09 -10.09
CA LEU A 143 -7.20 -23.73 -10.84
C LEU A 143 -6.68 -24.73 -11.92
N ARG A 144 -5.45 -24.52 -12.38
CA ARG A 144 -4.75 -25.41 -13.33
C ARG A 144 -3.91 -26.51 -12.66
N GLY A 145 -3.96 -26.63 -11.34
CA GLY A 145 -3.16 -27.57 -10.58
C GLY A 145 -1.66 -27.22 -10.51
N LEU A 146 -1.30 -25.96 -10.78
CA LEU A 146 0.07 -25.48 -10.74
C LEU A 146 0.32 -24.77 -9.39
N PRO A 147 1.51 -24.93 -8.80
CA PRO A 147 1.85 -24.24 -7.55
C PRO A 147 1.81 -22.71 -7.76
N ALA A 148 1.19 -22.00 -6.81
CA ALA A 148 1.23 -20.55 -6.75
C ALA A 148 0.87 -20.06 -5.35
N THR A 149 1.61 -19.05 -4.89
CA THR A 149 1.35 -18.32 -3.66
C THR A 149 1.53 -16.84 -3.94
N CYS A 150 0.47 -16.06 -3.88
CA CYS A 150 0.52 -14.61 -3.96
C CYS A 150 0.33 -14.01 -2.58
N VAL A 151 1.29 -13.22 -2.12
CA VAL A 151 1.21 -12.55 -0.83
C VAL A 151 1.07 -11.05 -1.05
N SER A 152 -0.07 -10.51 -0.62
CA SER A 152 -0.39 -9.09 -0.60
C SER A 152 0.21 -8.45 0.65
N TRP A 153 1.43 -7.94 0.52
CA TRP A 153 2.25 -7.46 1.61
C TRP A 153 1.86 -6.06 2.10
N GLY A 154 1.88 -5.87 3.41
CA GLY A 154 2.03 -4.57 4.04
C GLY A 154 3.44 -3.99 3.87
N ALA A 155 3.78 -2.95 4.64
CA ALA A 155 5.10 -2.33 4.58
C ALA A 155 6.16 -3.23 5.24
N TRP A 156 7.26 -3.49 4.51
CA TRP A 156 8.41 -4.23 5.03
C TRP A 156 9.36 -3.29 5.78
N GLY A 157 9.78 -3.68 6.96
CA GLY A 157 10.87 -3.03 7.68
C GLY A 157 12.24 -3.32 7.05
N GLY A 158 13.23 -2.50 7.42
CA GLY A 158 14.61 -2.72 7.01
C GLY A 158 14.96 -2.42 5.55
N GLY A 159 14.04 -1.95 4.69
CA GLY A 159 14.43 -1.54 3.35
C GLY A 159 13.48 -1.78 2.19
N GLY A 160 12.18 -1.91 2.40
CA GLY A 160 11.17 -2.08 1.35
C GLY A 160 11.00 -0.87 0.41
N LEU A 161 9.98 -0.90 -0.44
CA LEU A 161 9.62 0.20 -1.36
C LEU A 161 9.02 1.41 -0.62
N ALA A 162 8.39 1.19 0.54
CA ALA A 162 7.83 2.25 1.38
C ALA A 162 8.97 2.97 2.13
N ARG A 163 9.43 4.12 1.59
CA ARG A 163 10.50 4.92 2.18
C ARG A 163 10.06 6.37 2.38
N GLY A 164 10.73 7.06 3.30
CA GLY A 164 10.52 8.51 3.52
C GLY A 164 9.06 8.85 3.84
N ALA A 165 8.48 9.75 3.05
CA ALA A 165 7.11 10.25 3.26
C ALA A 165 6.04 9.14 3.20
N VAL A 166 6.20 8.16 2.29
CA VAL A 166 5.25 7.03 2.14
C VAL A 166 5.18 6.20 3.42
N ARG A 167 6.35 5.89 4.03
CA ARG A 167 6.42 5.19 5.31
C ARG A 167 5.63 5.93 6.39
N GLY A 168 5.87 7.24 6.52
CA GLY A 168 5.18 8.08 7.51
C GLY A 168 3.66 8.12 7.32
N VAL A 169 3.18 8.13 6.07
CA VAL A 169 1.74 8.06 5.75
C VAL A 169 1.16 6.72 6.19
N LEU A 170 1.79 5.59 5.83
CA LEU A 170 1.31 4.27 6.20
C LEU A 170 1.25 4.08 7.72
N GLU A 171 2.26 4.52 8.44
CA GLU A 171 2.30 4.43 9.90
C GLU A 171 1.21 5.28 10.56
N ARG A 172 0.98 6.51 10.07
CA ARG A 172 -0.15 7.35 10.53
C ARG A 172 -1.51 6.72 10.27
N HIS A 173 -1.66 6.01 9.16
CA HIS A 173 -2.90 5.29 8.81
C HIS A 173 -3.03 3.93 9.50
N GLY A 174 -2.14 3.61 10.42
CA GLY A 174 -2.23 2.38 11.21
C GLY A 174 -1.66 1.14 10.52
N VAL A 175 -0.79 1.31 9.52
CA VAL A 175 -0.05 0.21 8.86
C VAL A 175 1.46 0.42 9.10
N PRO A 176 1.98 0.07 10.27
CA PRO A 176 3.41 0.16 10.55
C PRO A 176 4.21 -0.81 9.69
N GLU A 177 5.53 -0.63 9.67
CA GLU A 177 6.42 -1.60 9.04
C GLU A 177 6.40 -2.92 9.82
N MET A 178 6.32 -4.02 9.07
CA MET A 178 6.44 -5.37 9.61
C MET A 178 7.90 -5.68 9.96
N ASP A 179 8.10 -6.43 11.01
CA ASP A 179 9.37 -7.05 11.32
C ASP A 179 9.74 -8.03 10.18
N PRO A 180 10.95 -7.91 9.58
CA PRO A 180 11.37 -8.77 8.46
C PRO A 180 11.39 -10.26 8.80
N ASP A 181 11.78 -10.64 10.02
CA ASP A 181 11.84 -12.04 10.42
C ASP A 181 10.43 -12.64 10.56
N LEU A 182 9.48 -11.87 11.11
CA LEU A 182 8.08 -12.27 11.15
C LEU A 182 7.45 -12.34 9.75
N ALA A 183 7.81 -11.41 8.86
CA ALA A 183 7.34 -11.43 7.49
C ALA A 183 7.86 -12.67 6.73
N LEU A 184 9.11 -13.08 6.95
CA LEU A 184 9.67 -14.31 6.38
C LEU A 184 8.97 -15.57 6.92
N LEU A 185 8.66 -15.61 8.21
CA LEU A 185 7.86 -16.70 8.80
C LEU A 185 6.46 -16.76 8.18
N ALA A 186 5.82 -15.61 7.99
CA ALA A 186 4.52 -15.52 7.33
C ALA A 186 4.58 -16.00 5.86
N LEU A 187 5.68 -15.67 5.14
CA LEU A 187 5.91 -16.18 3.78
C LEU A 187 5.99 -17.71 3.76
N GLN A 188 6.75 -18.30 4.68
CA GLN A 188 6.84 -19.76 4.80
C GLN A 188 5.46 -20.38 5.07
N GLN A 189 4.72 -19.83 6.01
CA GLN A 189 3.36 -20.30 6.32
C GLN A 189 2.41 -20.14 5.13
N ALA A 190 2.56 -19.05 4.34
CA ALA A 190 1.76 -18.83 3.15
C ALA A 190 2.02 -19.90 2.07
N ILE A 191 3.28 -20.27 1.87
CA ILE A 191 3.69 -21.33 0.92
C ILE A 191 3.16 -22.68 1.40
N ASP A 192 3.38 -23.03 2.66
CA ASP A 192 2.98 -24.32 3.26
C ASP A 192 1.44 -24.47 3.33
N GLY A 193 0.74 -23.36 3.49
CA GLY A 193 -0.72 -23.32 3.61
C GLY A 193 -1.49 -23.64 2.32
N GLY A 194 -0.83 -23.64 1.16
CA GLY A 194 -1.40 -24.03 -0.13
C GLY A 194 -2.55 -23.13 -0.63
N ARG A 195 -2.74 -21.95 -0.06
CA ARG A 195 -3.74 -20.97 -0.52
C ARG A 195 -3.14 -20.09 -1.62
N PRO A 196 -3.86 -19.85 -2.72
CA PRO A 196 -3.33 -19.04 -3.81
C PRO A 196 -3.05 -17.58 -3.43
N CYS A 197 -3.87 -16.98 -2.57
CA CYS A 197 -3.77 -15.57 -2.19
C CYS A 197 -3.92 -15.39 -0.68
N GLN A 198 -3.05 -14.56 -0.10
CA GLN A 198 -3.09 -14.19 1.32
C GLN A 198 -2.61 -12.75 1.49
N THR A 199 -3.20 -12.03 2.44
CA THR A 199 -2.72 -10.70 2.84
C THR A 199 -1.96 -10.80 4.16
N VAL A 200 -0.76 -10.24 4.20
CA VAL A 200 0.10 -10.20 5.39
C VAL A 200 0.49 -8.74 5.65
N ALA A 201 0.02 -8.21 6.76
CA ALA A 201 0.31 -6.83 7.16
C ALA A 201 0.25 -6.72 8.68
N ASP A 202 1.06 -5.83 9.25
CA ASP A 202 0.86 -5.35 10.61
C ASP A 202 -0.19 -4.22 10.56
N VAL A 203 -1.26 -4.35 11.36
CA VAL A 203 -2.38 -3.40 11.30
C VAL A 203 -2.80 -2.97 12.69
N ARG A 204 -2.76 -1.68 12.95
CA ARG A 204 -3.35 -1.06 14.14
C ARG A 204 -4.81 -0.71 13.85
N TRP A 205 -5.68 -1.67 14.01
CA TRP A 205 -7.08 -1.64 13.59
C TRP A 205 -7.85 -0.37 13.93
N PRO A 206 -7.77 0.21 15.15
CA PRO A 206 -8.51 1.44 15.47
C PRO A 206 -8.13 2.62 14.56
N ARG A 207 -6.83 2.78 14.29
CA ARG A 207 -6.33 3.82 13.38
C ARG A 207 -6.66 3.53 11.93
N PHE A 208 -6.41 2.28 11.52
CA PHE A 208 -6.62 1.86 10.14
C PHE A 208 -8.09 2.03 9.75
N LEU A 209 -9.03 1.54 10.56
CA LEU A 209 -10.45 1.65 10.27
C LEU A 209 -10.93 3.10 10.19
N THR A 210 -10.43 3.97 11.08
CA THR A 210 -10.73 5.40 11.02
C THR A 210 -10.34 6.01 9.68
N ALA A 211 -9.12 5.74 9.21
CA ALA A 211 -8.64 6.23 7.93
C ALA A 211 -9.37 5.56 6.74
N PHE A 212 -9.54 4.25 6.80
CA PHE A 212 -10.13 3.45 5.72
C PHE A 212 -11.61 3.78 5.47
N THR A 213 -12.37 4.06 6.52
CA THR A 213 -13.80 4.38 6.42
C THR A 213 -14.11 5.88 6.39
N ALA A 214 -13.08 6.75 6.49
CA ALA A 214 -13.25 8.20 6.52
C ALA A 214 -13.98 8.77 5.28
N ALA A 215 -13.69 8.24 4.08
CA ALA A 215 -14.29 8.71 2.84
C ALA A 215 -15.64 8.06 2.54
N ARG A 216 -15.83 6.80 2.96
CA ARG A 216 -17.06 6.02 2.75
C ARG A 216 -17.10 4.82 3.68
N PRO A 217 -18.26 4.38 4.16
CA PRO A 217 -18.40 3.09 4.83
C PRO A 217 -17.93 1.95 3.92
N SER A 218 -17.25 0.96 4.48
CA SER A 218 -16.83 -0.23 3.74
C SER A 218 -17.04 -1.48 4.59
N PRO A 219 -17.77 -2.50 4.10
CA PRO A 219 -17.94 -3.77 4.77
C PRO A 219 -16.76 -4.74 4.56
N LEU A 220 -15.78 -4.39 3.74
CA LEU A 220 -14.70 -5.30 3.29
C LEU A 220 -13.99 -6.03 4.44
N LEU A 221 -13.85 -5.36 5.58
CA LEU A 221 -13.11 -5.89 6.73
C LEU A 221 -14.03 -6.21 7.92
N ALA A 222 -15.35 -6.10 7.75
CA ALA A 222 -16.32 -6.19 8.83
C ALA A 222 -16.34 -7.55 9.56
N ASP A 223 -15.97 -8.63 8.86
CA ASP A 223 -15.99 -9.99 9.41
C ASP A 223 -14.65 -10.42 10.07
N LEU A 224 -13.63 -9.54 10.06
CA LEU A 224 -12.37 -9.85 10.73
C LEU A 224 -12.57 -9.83 12.26
N PRO A 225 -12.05 -10.85 12.99
CA PRO A 225 -12.26 -10.97 14.44
C PRO A 225 -11.92 -9.70 15.23
N ASP A 226 -10.77 -9.07 14.91
CA ASP A 226 -10.33 -7.83 15.57
C ASP A 226 -11.29 -6.67 15.31
N VAL A 227 -11.83 -6.58 14.09
CA VAL A 227 -12.79 -5.53 13.69
C VAL A 227 -14.14 -5.73 14.38
N VAL A 228 -14.60 -6.97 14.43
CA VAL A 228 -15.83 -7.34 15.16
C VAL A 228 -15.71 -7.00 16.65
N GLU A 229 -14.57 -7.32 17.27
CA GLU A 229 -14.33 -7.02 18.68
C GLU A 229 -14.29 -5.51 18.96
N LEU A 230 -13.63 -4.73 18.08
CA LEU A 230 -13.64 -3.27 18.18
C LEU A 230 -15.04 -2.68 18.05
N ALA A 231 -15.85 -3.19 17.14
CA ALA A 231 -17.24 -2.75 16.98
C ALA A 231 -18.06 -3.07 18.26
N ARG A 232 -17.85 -4.23 18.87
CA ARG A 232 -18.52 -4.68 20.07
C ARG A 232 -18.13 -3.87 21.32
N THR A 233 -16.87 -3.46 21.42
CA THR A 233 -16.35 -2.67 22.57
C THR A 233 -16.60 -1.18 22.46
N GLY A 234 -17.23 -0.71 21.38
CA GLY A 234 -17.46 0.71 21.11
C GLY A 234 -16.19 1.50 20.80
N SER A 235 -15.05 0.81 20.60
CA SER A 235 -13.76 1.42 20.24
C SER A 235 -13.57 1.55 18.73
N ALA A 236 -14.53 1.04 17.93
CA ALA A 236 -14.53 1.29 16.48
C ALA A 236 -15.00 2.73 16.22
N PRO A 237 -14.40 3.43 15.24
CA PRO A 237 -14.98 4.67 14.74
C PRO A 237 -16.42 4.35 14.33
N ALA A 238 -17.36 5.19 14.73
CA ALA A 238 -18.77 5.02 14.38
C ALA A 238 -18.86 4.89 12.85
N THR A 239 -19.01 3.65 12.36
CA THR A 239 -19.38 3.44 10.97
C THR A 239 -20.75 4.09 10.83
N ALA A 240 -20.88 5.04 9.91
CA ALA A 240 -22.14 5.72 9.62
C ALA A 240 -23.16 4.76 8.97
N ALA A 241 -23.39 3.63 9.63
CA ALA A 241 -24.44 2.67 9.34
C ALA A 241 -25.47 2.77 10.47
N GLY A 242 -26.44 3.67 10.31
CA GLY A 242 -27.63 3.76 11.17
C GLY A 242 -27.66 4.98 12.07
N GLN A 243 -27.60 6.16 11.50
CA GLN A 243 -28.31 7.30 12.09
C GLN A 243 -29.36 7.81 11.07
N ASP A 244 -30.58 7.70 11.48
CA ASP A 244 -31.74 8.23 10.79
C ASP A 244 -31.55 9.72 10.46
N GLY A 245 -31.72 10.07 9.19
CA GLY A 245 -31.97 11.42 8.70
C GLY A 245 -30.79 12.40 8.75
N PRO A 246 -30.77 13.41 7.88
CA PRO A 246 -29.79 14.49 7.96
C PRO A 246 -30.11 15.36 9.18
N GLY A 247 -29.56 15.03 10.34
CA GLY A 247 -29.45 15.97 11.44
C GLY A 247 -28.63 17.17 10.93
N GLU A 248 -29.12 18.38 11.19
CA GLU A 248 -28.36 19.59 10.87
C GLU A 248 -26.91 19.44 11.42
N PRO A 249 -25.87 19.74 10.60
CA PRO A 249 -24.50 19.64 11.03
C PRO A 249 -24.29 20.41 12.33
N ASP A 250 -23.66 19.77 13.31
CA ASP A 250 -23.49 20.34 14.65
C ASP A 250 -22.78 21.70 14.63
N LEU A 251 -21.83 21.87 13.72
CA LEU A 251 -21.12 23.14 13.50
C LEU A 251 -22.09 24.27 13.09
N ARG A 252 -23.05 24.01 12.20
CA ARG A 252 -24.01 25.04 11.78
C ARG A 252 -24.83 25.56 12.95
N ARG A 253 -25.33 24.66 13.79
CA ARG A 253 -26.06 25.00 15.01
C ARG A 253 -25.23 25.76 16.02
N ARG A 254 -23.94 25.40 16.15
CA ARG A 254 -23.02 26.14 17.02
C ARG A 254 -22.75 27.56 16.51
N LEU A 255 -22.60 27.73 15.18
CA LEU A 255 -22.35 29.02 14.56
C LEU A 255 -23.56 29.98 14.62
N GLU A 256 -24.78 29.46 14.55
CA GLU A 256 -26.01 30.27 14.66
C GLU A 256 -26.13 30.96 16.05
N GLY A 257 -25.60 30.32 17.10
CA GLY A 257 -25.57 30.88 18.45
C GLY A 257 -24.45 31.88 18.73
N LEU A 258 -23.49 32.08 17.79
CA LEU A 258 -22.31 32.92 18.00
C LEU A 258 -22.44 34.30 17.34
N PRO A 259 -21.92 35.37 17.99
CA PRO A 259 -21.70 36.67 17.34
C PRO A 259 -20.82 36.53 16.06
N HIS A 260 -21.09 37.37 15.06
CA HIS A 260 -20.40 37.27 13.77
C HIS A 260 -18.87 37.25 13.88
N GLY A 261 -18.29 38.04 14.77
CA GLY A 261 -16.82 38.08 14.99
C GLY A 261 -16.21 36.85 15.66
N GLN A 262 -17.02 35.94 16.23
CA GLN A 262 -16.54 34.69 16.87
C GLN A 262 -16.73 33.47 15.95
N ARG A 263 -17.43 33.62 14.84
CA ARG A 263 -17.71 32.49 13.94
C ARG A 263 -16.47 32.00 13.24
N THR A 264 -15.62 32.91 12.77
CA THR A 264 -14.35 32.56 12.11
C THR A 264 -13.40 31.81 13.07
N ASP A 265 -13.34 32.25 14.35
CA ASP A 265 -12.53 31.54 15.37
C ASP A 265 -13.05 30.14 15.62
N ALA A 266 -14.37 29.94 15.70
CA ALA A 266 -14.98 28.62 15.88
C ALA A 266 -14.76 27.70 14.66
N VAL A 267 -14.81 28.24 13.44
CA VAL A 267 -14.48 27.49 12.23
C VAL A 267 -12.99 27.13 12.21
N LEU A 268 -12.12 28.07 12.60
CA LEU A 268 -10.67 27.83 12.68
C LEU A 268 -10.32 26.70 13.67
N GLU A 269 -11.00 26.62 14.80
CA GLU A 269 -10.85 25.51 15.75
C GLU A 269 -11.18 24.15 15.09
N VAL A 270 -12.26 24.09 14.33
CA VAL A 270 -12.65 22.87 13.59
C VAL A 270 -11.62 22.53 12.53
N VAL A 271 -11.16 23.51 11.75
CA VAL A 271 -10.12 23.32 10.74
C VAL A 271 -8.81 22.82 11.39
N ARG A 272 -8.42 23.41 12.52
CA ARG A 272 -7.23 22.95 13.29
C ARG A 272 -7.38 21.50 13.74
N ALA A 273 -8.51 21.17 14.36
CA ALA A 273 -8.74 19.83 14.88
C ALA A 273 -8.64 18.76 13.76
N HIS A 274 -9.26 19.03 12.62
CA HIS A 274 -9.21 18.12 11.49
C HIS A 274 -7.82 18.10 10.83
N THR A 275 -7.14 19.24 10.72
CA THR A 275 -5.76 19.33 10.22
C THR A 275 -4.80 18.53 11.10
N ALA A 276 -4.86 18.68 12.42
CA ALA A 276 -4.06 17.92 13.38
C ALA A 276 -4.36 16.42 13.27
N ALA A 277 -5.63 16.05 13.18
CA ALA A 277 -6.04 14.65 13.06
C ALA A 277 -5.53 13.99 11.75
N VAL A 278 -5.56 14.72 10.63
CA VAL A 278 -5.03 14.24 9.34
C VAL A 278 -3.52 14.09 9.37
N LEU A 279 -2.81 15.00 10.04
CA LEU A 279 -1.35 14.96 10.16
C LEU A 279 -0.87 14.02 11.28
N GLY A 280 -1.79 13.53 12.14
CA GLY A 280 -1.45 12.68 13.27
C GLY A 280 -0.73 13.44 14.40
N TYR A 281 -0.93 14.77 14.50
CA TYR A 281 -0.41 15.58 15.59
C TYR A 281 -1.14 15.25 16.89
N GLY A 282 -0.40 15.21 17.99
CA GLY A 282 -0.96 15.07 19.33
C GLY A 282 -1.66 16.37 19.80
N PRO A 283 -2.50 16.27 20.83
CA PRO A 283 -3.26 17.43 21.34
C PRO A 283 -2.35 18.56 21.91
N GLU A 284 -1.08 18.28 22.17
CA GLU A 284 -0.08 19.22 22.71
C GLU A 284 0.82 19.85 21.62
N GLU A 285 0.71 19.39 20.35
CA GLU A 285 1.54 19.93 19.28
C GLU A 285 0.88 21.16 18.67
N PRO A 286 1.50 22.35 18.77
CA PRO A 286 0.92 23.58 18.26
C PRO A 286 0.88 23.57 16.73
N LEU A 287 -0.30 23.74 16.17
CA LEU A 287 -0.48 23.93 14.72
C LEU A 287 -0.41 25.44 14.43
N GLU A 288 0.52 25.82 13.56
CA GLU A 288 0.62 27.22 13.11
C GLU A 288 -0.41 27.51 12.01
N ASP A 289 -1.46 28.28 12.31
CA ASP A 289 -2.60 28.55 11.44
C ASP A 289 -2.26 29.16 10.07
N ARG A 290 -1.18 29.94 10.02
CA ARG A 290 -0.74 30.62 8.79
C ARG A 290 0.33 29.87 8.02
N ARG A 291 0.79 28.73 8.55
CA ARG A 291 1.76 27.89 7.85
C ARG A 291 1.08 27.17 6.70
N PRO A 292 1.67 27.22 5.48
CA PRO A 292 1.09 26.53 4.33
C PRO A 292 0.89 25.02 4.56
N PHE A 293 -0.24 24.47 4.13
CA PHE A 293 -0.53 23.03 4.22
C PHE A 293 0.59 22.16 3.65
N LYS A 294 1.21 22.60 2.54
CA LYS A 294 2.36 21.93 1.94
C LYS A 294 3.56 21.83 2.90
N GLU A 295 3.83 22.88 3.67
CA GLU A 295 4.92 22.91 4.66
C GLU A 295 4.57 22.16 5.95
N LEU A 296 3.27 22.00 6.24
CA LEU A 296 2.76 21.14 7.32
C LEU A 296 2.84 19.65 6.94
N GLY A 297 3.16 19.31 5.69
CA GLY A 297 3.28 17.94 5.23
C GLY A 297 2.04 17.40 4.51
N PHE A 298 1.14 18.30 4.07
CA PHE A 298 0.01 17.89 3.23
C PHE A 298 0.47 17.53 1.82
N ASP A 299 -0.04 16.42 1.35
CA ASP A 299 -0.03 16.00 -0.04
C ASP A 299 -1.46 15.98 -0.59
N SER A 300 -1.63 15.52 -1.82
CA SER A 300 -2.97 15.43 -2.44
C SER A 300 -3.92 14.48 -1.71
N VAL A 301 -3.40 13.50 -0.99
CA VAL A 301 -4.20 12.51 -0.26
C VAL A 301 -4.71 13.10 1.05
N THR A 302 -3.80 13.68 1.84
CA THR A 302 -4.15 14.35 3.10
C THR A 302 -5.04 15.56 2.86
N GLY A 303 -4.88 16.25 1.72
CA GLY A 303 -5.79 17.32 1.31
C GLY A 303 -7.22 16.84 1.04
N VAL A 304 -7.37 15.71 0.36
CA VAL A 304 -8.68 15.08 0.13
C VAL A 304 -9.28 14.55 1.45
N GLU A 305 -8.46 14.00 2.34
CA GLU A 305 -8.92 13.55 3.65
C GLU A 305 -9.43 14.70 4.51
N LEU A 306 -8.70 15.83 4.57
CA LEU A 306 -9.15 17.05 5.26
C LEU A 306 -10.48 17.54 4.70
N ARG A 307 -10.60 17.63 3.37
CA ARG A 307 -11.86 18.02 2.71
C ARG A 307 -13.02 17.11 3.11
N ASN A 308 -12.82 15.79 3.08
CA ASN A 308 -13.88 14.84 3.40
C ASN A 308 -14.34 14.96 4.85
N ARG A 309 -13.42 15.17 5.79
CA ARG A 309 -13.73 15.42 7.20
C ARG A 309 -14.50 16.72 7.39
N LEU A 310 -14.07 17.80 6.72
CA LEU A 310 -14.78 19.08 6.76
C LEU A 310 -16.16 19.00 6.11
N ASN A 311 -16.31 18.26 5.00
CA ASN A 311 -17.63 18.01 4.40
C ASN A 311 -18.59 17.29 5.37
N ALA A 312 -18.10 16.28 6.07
CA ALA A 312 -18.89 15.55 7.06
C ALA A 312 -19.32 16.44 8.24
N GLU A 313 -18.43 17.31 8.74
CA GLU A 313 -18.66 18.21 9.87
C GLU A 313 -19.58 19.38 9.50
N THR A 314 -19.40 19.93 8.30
CA THR A 314 -20.11 21.15 7.87
C THR A 314 -21.36 20.89 7.05
N GLY A 315 -21.49 19.69 6.46
CA GLY A 315 -22.52 19.38 5.47
C GLY A 315 -22.32 20.08 4.12
N LEU A 316 -21.18 20.77 3.90
CA LEU A 316 -20.85 21.44 2.65
C LEU A 316 -20.24 20.47 1.63
N GLN A 317 -20.27 20.86 0.37
CA GLN A 317 -19.59 20.18 -0.74
C GLN A 317 -18.33 20.98 -1.12
N LEU A 318 -17.25 20.79 -0.37
CA LEU A 318 -16.00 21.53 -0.60
C LEU A 318 -15.24 20.95 -1.81
N PRO A 319 -14.55 21.79 -2.62
CA PRO A 319 -13.85 21.35 -3.81
C PRO A 319 -12.63 20.46 -3.48
N THR A 320 -12.21 19.62 -4.42
CA THR A 320 -11.01 18.78 -4.28
C THR A 320 -9.72 19.60 -4.24
N THR A 321 -9.77 20.83 -4.71
CA THR A 321 -8.66 21.80 -4.73
C THR A 321 -8.53 22.58 -3.43
N LEU A 322 -9.34 22.30 -2.41
CA LEU A 322 -9.49 23.09 -1.17
C LEU A 322 -8.18 23.58 -0.57
N VAL A 323 -7.20 22.69 -0.38
CA VAL A 323 -5.90 23.01 0.24
C VAL A 323 -4.96 23.79 -0.69
N PHE A 324 -5.28 23.84 -1.98
CA PHE A 324 -4.55 24.66 -2.96
C PHE A 324 -5.17 26.05 -3.09
N ASP A 325 -6.50 26.14 -3.04
CA ASP A 325 -7.24 27.40 -3.12
C ASP A 325 -7.12 28.21 -1.82
N TYR A 326 -7.06 27.51 -0.67
CA TYR A 326 -6.90 28.05 0.68
C TYR A 326 -5.64 27.46 1.32
N PRO A 327 -4.46 28.02 1.08
CA PRO A 327 -3.19 27.35 1.32
C PRO A 327 -2.80 27.16 2.79
N ASN A 328 -3.57 27.65 3.75
CA ASN A 328 -3.33 27.44 5.19
C ASN A 328 -4.64 27.41 5.98
N PRO A 329 -4.62 26.89 7.23
CA PRO A 329 -5.81 26.78 8.08
C PRO A 329 -6.57 28.10 8.31
N ALA A 330 -5.86 29.20 8.48
CA ALA A 330 -6.51 30.50 8.72
C ALA A 330 -7.33 30.96 7.50
N LEU A 331 -6.76 30.90 6.29
CA LEU A 331 -7.47 31.24 5.05
C LEU A 331 -8.59 30.28 4.71
N LEU A 332 -8.47 29.00 5.14
CA LEU A 332 -9.53 28.03 4.95
C LEU A 332 -10.73 28.27 5.88
N ALA A 333 -10.53 28.91 7.02
CA ALA A 333 -11.58 29.23 7.99
C ALA A 333 -12.33 30.53 7.69
N GLU A 334 -11.81 31.41 6.85
CA GLU A 334 -12.44 32.65 6.38
C GLU A 334 -13.56 32.38 5.35
#